data_3fc0df8e73f5773eb6955e10b785c9e4
#
_entry.id   3fc0df8e73f5773eb6955e10b785c9e4
#
_cell.length_a   1.000
_cell.length_b   1.000
_cell.length_c   1.000
_cell.angle_alpha   90.00
_cell.angle_beta   90.00
_cell.angle_gamma   90.00
#
_symmetry.space_group_name_H-M   'P 1'
#
loop_
_entity.id
_entity.type
_entity.pdbx_description
1 polymer ?
#
loop_
_entity_poly.entity_id
_entity_poly.type
_entity_poly.pdbx_seq_one_letter_code
_entity_poly.pdbx_strand_id
1 'polypeptide(L)'
;MARAKNRGYQQSFSPSYTIRRWRLGIYIRLSKEDLRKGKDDSNSVKNQRDLLNDFYRRNIDEFESITEYVDDGHTGTDANREDFQRLLADVMSGKINCVIVKDLSRFARNYSDAGSLIDNLFVQMGVRFISLAENVDSYKNPDSVSNIIVPITNVMNDNYCYQTSKKIRQVFDYKRRNGQYIGAFAPYGYVKHPKDKHRLIVDPDAAENVKLIFKMLIQGSSKRAIALYLNEHGVPSPSAYKVQKGLPVSTRGYDDPMWGVRMIHSILTNPTYTGDLAQGRSRVKSYKVHQIEAVPREEWVEVAGTHEAIIDYETFDKVQALLQRDTRTSPKGREVHLFSGFLKCADCGRAITRCVGKNNNVYYSCSTYKNRSRTACTMHSIKHERLEAAVLFAVQHQVHLAVSYSEIVTQINSAPIKKSQSYRLDDLIAAKERELTKITRYKQSLYQDWKDGEITQQEYRDMKADYERQTSDISTVLTRLNAERAELANGVDNEHPALVAFMKYQNIEALNREILVELVDYIKVYENGNISVKFKFADELHKIAEYIEINTTEDTAVAG
;
A
#
# COMPACT_ATOMS: atom_id res chain seq x y z
N MET A 1 -69.72 -62.46 -22.81
CA MET A 1 -70.96 -61.82 -23.20
C MET A 1 -71.49 -61.03 -22.04
N ALA A 2 -71.66 -59.85 -22.05
CA ALA A 2 -72.45 -58.89 -21.28
C ALA A 2 -71.64 -57.57 -21.11
N ARG A 3 -72.10 -56.62 -21.92
CA ARG A 3 -71.62 -55.21 -21.82
C ARG A 3 -72.19 -54.57 -20.58
N ALA A 4 -71.26 -54.15 -19.65
CA ALA A 4 -71.67 -53.29 -18.56
C ALA A 4 -71.70 -51.82 -19.02
N LYS A 5 -72.88 -51.20 -18.90
CA LYS A 5 -73.10 -49.76 -19.15
C LYS A 5 -72.48 -48.92 -18.03
N ASN A 6 -71.47 -48.14 -18.36
CA ASN A 6 -70.97 -47.11 -17.49
C ASN A 6 -71.91 -45.90 -17.50
N ARG A 7 -72.57 -45.66 -16.34
CA ARG A 7 -73.33 -44.42 -16.10
C ARG A 7 -72.33 -43.37 -15.60
N GLY A 8 -72.06 -42.41 -16.48
CA GLY A 8 -71.30 -41.23 -16.10
C GLY A 8 -72.07 -40.34 -15.14
N TYR A 9 -71.52 -40.15 -13.94
CA TYR A 9 -71.91 -39.06 -13.05
C TYR A 9 -71.28 -37.76 -13.60
N GLN A 10 -72.10 -36.93 -14.29
CA GLN A 10 -71.77 -35.54 -14.50
C GLN A 10 -72.00 -34.78 -13.17
N GLN A 11 -70.94 -34.57 -12.38
CA GLN A 11 -70.97 -33.54 -11.36
C GLN A 11 -70.78 -32.19 -12.07
N SER A 12 -71.84 -31.40 -12.14
CA SER A 12 -71.80 -29.99 -12.46
C SER A 12 -71.04 -29.22 -11.38
N PHE A 13 -69.77 -28.99 -11.61
CA PHE A 13 -69.03 -28.00 -10.86
C PHE A 13 -69.51 -26.61 -11.29
N SER A 14 -70.37 -26.00 -10.49
CA SER A 14 -70.58 -24.57 -10.51
C SER A 14 -69.31 -23.92 -9.93
N PRO A 15 -68.56 -23.12 -10.65
CA PRO A 15 -67.45 -22.40 -10.07
C PRO A 15 -68.03 -21.35 -9.14
N SER A 16 -68.03 -21.61 -7.85
CA SER A 16 -68.18 -20.55 -6.85
C SER A 16 -66.95 -19.65 -6.98
N TYR A 17 -67.12 -18.52 -7.65
CA TYR A 17 -66.13 -17.45 -7.68
C TYR A 17 -66.01 -16.87 -6.28
N THR A 18 -65.25 -17.53 -5.39
CA THR A 18 -64.76 -16.92 -4.17
C THR A 18 -63.74 -15.89 -4.62
N ILE A 19 -64.11 -14.60 -4.54
CA ILE A 19 -63.19 -13.48 -4.73
C ILE A 19 -62.04 -13.69 -3.78
N ARG A 20 -60.92 -14.11 -4.30
CA ARG A 20 -59.70 -14.35 -3.49
C ARG A 20 -59.17 -12.97 -3.08
N ARG A 21 -59.35 -12.60 -1.79
CA ARG A 21 -58.77 -11.39 -1.22
C ARG A 21 -57.33 -11.64 -0.84
N TRP A 22 -56.48 -10.65 -1.10
CA TRP A 22 -55.04 -10.75 -0.88
C TRP A 22 -54.61 -10.06 0.41
N ARG A 23 -53.70 -10.68 1.17
CA ARG A 23 -53.02 -10.07 2.29
C ARG A 23 -51.70 -9.49 1.77
N LEU A 24 -51.66 -8.14 1.67
CA LEU A 24 -50.63 -7.40 0.95
C LEU A 24 -49.45 -7.06 1.85
N GLY A 25 -48.24 -7.45 1.46
CA GLY A 25 -46.96 -6.98 1.98
C GLY A 25 -46.37 -5.90 1.04
N ILE A 26 -46.28 -4.67 1.51
CA ILE A 26 -45.61 -3.58 0.82
C ILE A 26 -44.14 -3.61 1.24
N TYR A 27 -43.22 -3.78 0.28
CA TYR A 27 -41.79 -3.74 0.56
C TYR A 27 -41.13 -2.49 -0.02
N ILE A 28 -40.46 -1.74 0.85
CA ILE A 28 -39.77 -0.48 0.56
C ILE A 28 -38.28 -0.62 0.92
N ARG A 29 -37.38 -0.15 0.05
CA ARG A 29 -35.96 -0.15 0.32
C ARG A 29 -35.29 1.13 -0.14
N LEU A 30 -34.45 1.72 0.74
CA LEU A 30 -33.58 2.86 0.40
C LEU A 30 -32.45 2.47 -0.54
N SER A 31 -32.04 3.41 -1.39
CA SER A 31 -30.79 3.27 -2.16
C SER A 31 -29.62 3.84 -1.35
N LYS A 32 -28.38 3.32 -1.61
CA LYS A 32 -27.16 3.86 -1.00
C LYS A 32 -26.90 5.34 -1.35
N GLU A 33 -27.48 5.85 -2.41
CA GLU A 33 -27.35 7.25 -2.85
C GLU A 33 -28.20 8.19 -2.00
N ASP A 34 -29.34 7.73 -1.51
CA ASP A 34 -30.24 8.50 -0.65
C ASP A 34 -29.64 8.69 0.75
N LEU A 35 -28.88 7.71 1.26
CA LEU A 35 -28.20 7.77 2.56
C LEU A 35 -27.08 8.83 2.65
N ARG A 36 -26.47 9.21 1.54
CA ARG A 36 -25.38 10.21 1.51
C ARG A 36 -25.88 11.65 1.66
N LYS A 37 -27.17 11.90 1.55
CA LYS A 37 -27.73 13.26 1.56
C LYS A 37 -28.21 13.76 2.92
N GLY A 38 -28.09 12.95 3.99
CA GLY A 38 -28.22 13.39 5.39
C GLY A 38 -29.53 14.12 5.74
N LYS A 39 -30.65 13.72 5.13
CA LYS A 39 -31.97 14.25 5.50
C LYS A 39 -32.80 13.11 6.08
N ASP A 40 -33.29 13.31 7.30
CA ASP A 40 -34.32 12.51 7.92
C ASP A 40 -35.48 12.30 6.94
N ASP A 41 -35.98 11.06 6.83
CA ASP A 41 -37.00 10.61 5.86
C ASP A 41 -36.71 11.06 4.44
N SER A 42 -35.85 10.27 3.77
CA SER A 42 -35.52 10.61 2.39
C SER A 42 -36.80 10.69 1.55
N ASN A 43 -36.92 11.76 0.77
CA ASN A 43 -38.04 11.93 -0.17
C ASN A 43 -38.28 10.70 -1.04
N SER A 44 -37.29 9.82 -1.15
CA SER A 44 -37.33 8.55 -1.87
C SER A 44 -38.21 7.50 -1.17
N VAL A 45 -38.12 7.31 0.17
CA VAL A 45 -38.99 6.38 0.90
C VAL A 45 -40.43 6.87 0.91
N LYS A 46 -40.60 8.18 1.16
CA LYS A 46 -41.92 8.80 1.16
C LYS A 46 -42.59 8.65 -0.21
N ASN A 47 -41.89 8.95 -1.29
CA ASN A 47 -42.41 8.79 -2.64
C ASN A 47 -42.70 7.33 -2.99
N GLN A 48 -41.89 6.35 -2.55
CA GLN A 48 -42.19 4.94 -2.72
C GLN A 48 -43.44 4.54 -1.94
N ARG A 49 -43.52 4.95 -0.68
CA ARG A 49 -44.68 4.69 0.19
C ARG A 49 -45.97 5.26 -0.38
N ASP A 50 -45.93 6.50 -0.83
CA ASP A 50 -47.09 7.18 -1.42
C ASP A 50 -47.57 6.48 -2.69
N LEU A 51 -46.65 6.10 -3.58
CA LEU A 51 -46.95 5.38 -4.81
C LEU A 51 -47.61 3.99 -4.55
N LEU A 52 -47.04 3.22 -3.61
CA LEU A 52 -47.52 1.89 -3.27
C LEU A 52 -48.88 1.94 -2.55
N ASN A 53 -49.05 2.92 -1.64
CA ASN A 53 -50.33 3.15 -0.99
C ASN A 53 -51.41 3.67 -1.92
N ASP A 54 -51.05 4.47 -2.93
CA ASP A 54 -52.01 4.91 -3.95
C ASP A 54 -52.52 3.72 -4.78
N PHE A 55 -51.63 2.78 -5.17
CA PHE A 55 -52.04 1.54 -5.80
C PHE A 55 -52.97 0.71 -4.90
N TYR A 56 -52.67 0.56 -3.62
CA TYR A 56 -53.53 -0.13 -2.68
C TYR A 56 -54.91 0.51 -2.60
N ARG A 57 -54.98 1.85 -2.45
CA ARG A 57 -56.28 2.59 -2.38
C ARG A 57 -57.13 2.42 -3.63
N ARG A 58 -56.51 2.41 -4.79
CA ARG A 58 -57.23 2.21 -6.07
C ARG A 58 -57.78 0.79 -6.27
N ASN A 59 -57.19 -0.19 -5.56
CA ASN A 59 -57.56 -1.61 -5.70
C ASN A 59 -57.99 -2.20 -4.35
N ILE A 60 -58.56 -1.41 -3.48
CA ILE A 60 -58.85 -1.79 -2.07
C ILE A 60 -59.71 -3.05 -1.96
N ASP A 61 -60.61 -3.27 -2.91
CA ASP A 61 -61.53 -4.41 -2.93
C ASP A 61 -60.79 -5.75 -3.15
N GLU A 62 -59.58 -5.73 -3.68
CA GLU A 62 -58.75 -6.92 -3.89
C GLU A 62 -58.00 -7.35 -2.63
N PHE A 63 -57.89 -6.47 -1.64
CA PHE A 63 -57.02 -6.69 -0.50
C PHE A 63 -57.82 -6.85 0.82
N GLU A 64 -57.39 -7.79 1.65
CA GLU A 64 -57.93 -8.05 2.97
C GLU A 64 -57.22 -7.27 4.07
N SER A 65 -55.87 -7.18 3.94
CA SER A 65 -55.01 -6.52 4.90
C SER A 65 -53.77 -5.97 4.19
N ILE A 66 -53.09 -5.03 4.84
CA ILE A 66 -51.84 -4.42 4.39
C ILE A 66 -50.81 -4.45 5.50
N THR A 67 -49.58 -4.82 5.21
CA THR A 67 -48.44 -4.79 6.13
C THR A 67 -47.26 -4.16 5.41
N GLU A 68 -46.55 -3.24 6.07
CA GLU A 68 -45.40 -2.55 5.53
C GLU A 68 -44.10 -3.16 6.08
N TYR A 69 -43.09 -3.28 5.19
CA TYR A 69 -41.73 -3.74 5.46
C TYR A 69 -40.76 -2.74 4.86
N VAL A 70 -39.89 -2.16 5.71
CA VAL A 70 -38.99 -1.06 5.31
C VAL A 70 -37.55 -1.34 5.73
N ASP A 71 -36.69 -1.57 4.77
CA ASP A 71 -35.23 -1.64 4.99
C ASP A 71 -34.62 -0.27 4.67
N ASP A 72 -34.31 0.52 5.69
CA ASP A 72 -33.82 1.90 5.59
C ASP A 72 -32.30 2.04 5.38
N GLY A 73 -31.60 0.92 5.20
CA GLY A 73 -30.21 0.91 4.75
C GLY A 73 -29.16 1.39 5.77
N HIS A 74 -29.51 1.62 7.02
CA HIS A 74 -28.58 2.07 8.07
C HIS A 74 -27.51 1.03 8.45
N THR A 75 -27.69 -0.23 8.12
CA THR A 75 -26.68 -1.28 8.33
C THR A 75 -25.94 -1.61 7.04
N GLY A 76 -24.71 -1.14 6.93
CA GLY A 76 -23.87 -1.16 5.72
C GLY A 76 -23.35 -2.52 5.24
N THR A 77 -23.90 -3.65 5.66
CA THR A 77 -23.50 -5.00 5.22
C THR A 77 -24.68 -5.75 4.66
N ASP A 78 -24.48 -6.43 3.53
CA ASP A 78 -25.46 -7.11 2.69
C ASP A 78 -26.24 -8.27 3.34
N ALA A 79 -25.96 -8.60 4.62
CA ALA A 79 -26.53 -9.76 5.30
C ALA A 79 -27.79 -9.46 6.12
N ASN A 80 -28.09 -8.21 6.47
CA ASN A 80 -29.19 -7.91 7.40
C ASN A 80 -30.24 -6.98 6.75
N ARG A 81 -31.03 -7.53 5.85
CA ARG A 81 -32.32 -6.98 5.43
C ARG A 81 -33.37 -7.56 6.37
N GLU A 82 -33.46 -7.01 7.58
CA GLU A 82 -34.30 -7.57 8.65
C GLU A 82 -35.78 -7.61 8.25
N ASP A 83 -36.28 -6.53 7.67
CA ASP A 83 -37.65 -6.46 7.21
C ASP A 83 -37.93 -7.31 5.96
N PHE A 84 -36.94 -7.52 5.09
CA PHE A 84 -37.06 -8.47 4.01
C PHE A 84 -37.13 -9.91 4.52
N GLN A 85 -36.32 -10.27 5.52
CA GLN A 85 -36.40 -11.61 6.13
C GLN A 85 -37.72 -11.79 6.87
N ARG A 86 -38.24 -10.75 7.54
CA ARG A 86 -39.57 -10.75 8.16
C ARG A 86 -40.68 -10.94 7.12
N LEU A 87 -40.61 -10.24 5.98
CA LEU A 87 -41.52 -10.42 4.87
C LEU A 87 -41.51 -11.88 4.36
N LEU A 88 -40.32 -12.47 4.13
CA LEU A 88 -40.21 -13.86 3.70
C LEU A 88 -40.79 -14.85 4.76
N ALA A 89 -40.53 -14.62 6.03
CA ALA A 89 -41.09 -15.43 7.12
C ALA A 89 -42.63 -15.34 7.15
N ASP A 90 -43.18 -14.13 6.96
CA ASP A 90 -44.64 -13.91 6.95
C ASP A 90 -45.28 -14.48 5.65
N VAL A 91 -44.54 -14.53 4.55
CA VAL A 91 -44.93 -15.27 3.34
C VAL A 91 -44.96 -16.77 3.59
N MET A 92 -43.89 -17.32 4.19
CA MET A 92 -43.79 -18.75 4.50
C MET A 92 -44.86 -19.21 5.51
N SER A 93 -45.21 -18.36 6.48
CA SER A 93 -46.29 -18.64 7.46
C SER A 93 -47.70 -18.44 6.87
N GLY A 94 -47.83 -17.96 5.64
CA GLY A 94 -49.10 -17.67 5.00
C GLY A 94 -49.81 -16.41 5.50
N LYS A 95 -49.17 -15.58 6.34
CA LYS A 95 -49.72 -14.29 6.73
C LYS A 95 -49.84 -13.31 5.58
N ILE A 96 -48.83 -13.33 4.68
CA ILE A 96 -48.79 -12.55 3.47
C ILE A 96 -48.90 -13.50 2.28
N ASN A 97 -49.76 -13.17 1.32
CA ASN A 97 -49.91 -13.92 0.08
C ASN A 97 -49.91 -13.04 -1.18
N CYS A 98 -49.58 -11.75 -1.00
CA CYS A 98 -49.30 -10.82 -2.08
C CYS A 98 -48.16 -9.89 -1.69
N VAL A 99 -47.16 -9.72 -2.55
CA VAL A 99 -46.03 -8.82 -2.34
C VAL A 99 -46.02 -7.77 -3.43
N ILE A 100 -45.90 -6.49 -3.03
CA ILE A 100 -45.79 -5.37 -3.97
C ILE A 100 -44.52 -4.58 -3.76
N VAL A 101 -43.85 -4.21 -4.82
CA VAL A 101 -42.67 -3.35 -4.85
C VAL A 101 -42.81 -2.25 -5.89
N LYS A 102 -42.06 -1.14 -5.70
CA LYS A 102 -42.03 -0.09 -6.71
C LYS A 102 -41.39 -0.58 -8.00
N ASP A 103 -40.24 -1.22 -7.91
CA ASP A 103 -39.46 -1.78 -9.03
C ASP A 103 -38.68 -3.03 -8.57
N LEU A 104 -38.29 -3.88 -9.51
CA LEU A 104 -37.56 -5.13 -9.27
C LEU A 104 -36.21 -4.90 -8.57
N SER A 105 -35.56 -3.75 -8.81
CA SER A 105 -34.28 -3.43 -8.19
C SER A 105 -34.38 -3.22 -6.67
N ARG A 106 -35.59 -2.89 -6.17
CA ARG A 106 -35.89 -2.79 -4.73
C ARG A 106 -36.08 -4.15 -4.09
N PHE A 107 -36.63 -5.11 -4.83
CA PHE A 107 -36.87 -6.45 -4.33
C PHE A 107 -35.58 -7.27 -4.17
N ALA A 108 -34.77 -7.36 -5.22
CA ALA A 108 -33.51 -8.10 -5.19
C ALA A 108 -32.37 -7.33 -5.87
N ARG A 109 -31.11 -7.68 -5.53
CA ARG A 109 -29.92 -7.03 -6.08
C ARG A 109 -29.32 -7.74 -7.27
N ASN A 110 -29.61 -9.02 -7.41
CA ASN A 110 -29.19 -9.81 -8.58
C ASN A 110 -30.34 -10.68 -9.08
N TYR A 111 -30.24 -11.08 -10.33
CA TYR A 111 -31.26 -11.90 -11.00
C TYR A 111 -31.45 -13.27 -10.37
N SER A 112 -30.37 -13.90 -9.90
CA SER A 112 -30.42 -15.24 -9.30
C SER A 112 -31.32 -15.29 -8.08
N ASP A 113 -31.24 -14.25 -7.22
CA ASP A 113 -32.04 -14.19 -5.99
C ASP A 113 -33.50 -13.81 -6.30
N ALA A 114 -33.70 -12.83 -7.20
CA ALA A 114 -35.06 -12.43 -7.63
C ALA A 114 -35.79 -13.57 -8.33
N GLY A 115 -35.13 -14.21 -9.29
CA GLY A 115 -35.69 -15.31 -10.04
C GLY A 115 -36.02 -16.51 -9.13
N SER A 116 -35.10 -16.90 -8.25
CA SER A 116 -35.37 -18.00 -7.31
C SER A 116 -36.55 -17.73 -6.39
N LEU A 117 -36.75 -16.50 -5.94
CA LEU A 117 -37.87 -16.13 -5.08
C LEU A 117 -39.18 -16.04 -5.88
N ILE A 118 -39.20 -15.37 -7.03
CA ILE A 118 -40.40 -15.11 -7.81
C ILE A 118 -40.84 -16.37 -8.55
N ASP A 119 -39.92 -17.06 -9.25
CA ASP A 119 -40.24 -18.18 -10.13
C ASP A 119 -40.41 -19.50 -9.37
N ASN A 120 -39.76 -19.67 -8.22
CA ASN A 120 -39.84 -20.89 -7.42
C ASN A 120 -40.71 -20.70 -6.16
N LEU A 121 -40.23 -19.89 -5.17
CA LEU A 121 -40.88 -19.79 -3.88
C LEU A 121 -42.30 -19.23 -3.96
N PHE A 122 -42.48 -18.10 -4.67
CA PHE A 122 -43.78 -17.44 -4.72
C PHE A 122 -44.78 -18.23 -5.54
N VAL A 123 -44.34 -18.89 -6.62
CA VAL A 123 -45.20 -19.80 -7.44
C VAL A 123 -45.62 -21.00 -6.58
N GLN A 124 -44.68 -21.65 -5.86
CA GLN A 124 -45.00 -22.80 -5.00
C GLN A 124 -45.97 -22.44 -3.87
N MET A 125 -45.81 -21.26 -3.29
CA MET A 125 -46.67 -20.79 -2.18
C MET A 125 -47.95 -20.09 -2.64
N GLY A 126 -48.16 -19.94 -3.96
CA GLY A 126 -49.32 -19.25 -4.54
C GLY A 126 -49.38 -17.76 -4.15
N VAL A 127 -48.21 -17.11 -4.01
CA VAL A 127 -48.07 -15.71 -3.65
C VAL A 127 -48.10 -14.85 -4.91
N ARG A 128 -48.98 -13.83 -4.94
CA ARG A 128 -49.03 -12.84 -6.02
C ARG A 128 -47.87 -11.85 -5.85
N PHE A 129 -47.13 -11.63 -6.93
CA PHE A 129 -46.05 -10.63 -6.96
C PHE A 129 -46.42 -9.51 -7.93
N ILE A 130 -46.25 -8.25 -7.44
CA ILE A 130 -46.57 -7.04 -8.22
C ILE A 130 -45.35 -6.13 -8.22
N SER A 131 -44.89 -5.70 -9.39
CA SER A 131 -43.90 -4.64 -9.58
C SER A 131 -44.51 -3.55 -10.46
N LEU A 132 -44.59 -2.31 -9.89
CA LEU A 132 -45.32 -1.23 -10.55
C LEU A 132 -44.55 -0.67 -11.77
N ALA A 133 -43.23 -0.46 -11.62
CA ALA A 133 -42.42 0.17 -12.68
C ALA A 133 -42.34 -0.72 -13.94
N GLU A 134 -42.23 -2.04 -13.76
CA GLU A 134 -42.15 -3.00 -14.86
C GLU A 134 -43.52 -3.53 -15.30
N ASN A 135 -44.60 -3.07 -14.67
CA ASN A 135 -45.97 -3.52 -14.94
C ASN A 135 -46.13 -5.06 -14.86
N VAL A 136 -45.49 -5.65 -13.83
CA VAL A 136 -45.53 -7.08 -13.56
C VAL A 136 -46.65 -7.37 -12.55
N ASP A 137 -47.50 -8.33 -12.84
CA ASP A 137 -48.52 -8.86 -11.91
C ASP A 137 -48.67 -10.36 -12.17
N SER A 138 -48.13 -11.18 -11.27
CA SER A 138 -48.08 -12.63 -11.44
C SER A 138 -49.44 -13.31 -11.42
N TYR A 139 -50.49 -12.62 -10.96
CA TYR A 139 -51.85 -13.15 -10.96
C TYR A 139 -52.70 -12.65 -12.11
N LYS A 140 -52.72 -11.33 -12.37
CA LYS A 140 -53.53 -10.75 -13.46
C LYS A 140 -52.94 -11.02 -14.85
N ASN A 141 -51.61 -11.08 -14.90
CA ASN A 141 -50.89 -11.35 -16.15
C ASN A 141 -49.69 -12.29 -15.86
N PRO A 142 -49.95 -13.62 -15.75
CA PRO A 142 -48.90 -14.60 -15.45
C PRO A 142 -47.71 -14.55 -16.42
N ASP A 143 -47.98 -14.25 -17.70
CA ASP A 143 -46.95 -14.13 -18.74
C ASP A 143 -45.99 -12.95 -18.46
N SER A 144 -46.39 -11.95 -17.67
CA SER A 144 -45.57 -10.81 -17.33
C SER A 144 -44.32 -11.19 -16.49
N VAL A 145 -44.42 -12.27 -15.73
CA VAL A 145 -43.30 -12.80 -14.91
C VAL A 145 -42.34 -13.61 -15.78
N SER A 146 -42.88 -14.39 -16.69
CA SER A 146 -42.14 -15.25 -17.64
C SER A 146 -41.59 -14.48 -18.83
N ASN A 147 -41.99 -13.23 -18.97
CA ASN A 147 -41.68 -12.44 -20.17
C ASN A 147 -40.17 -12.11 -20.22
N ILE A 148 -39.58 -12.16 -21.39
CA ILE A 148 -38.16 -11.84 -21.70
C ILE A 148 -37.73 -10.49 -21.14
N ILE A 149 -38.67 -9.56 -20.94
CA ILE A 149 -38.39 -8.20 -20.41
C ILE A 149 -37.75 -8.23 -19.00
N VAL A 150 -38.26 -9.08 -18.08
CA VAL A 150 -37.75 -9.17 -16.71
C VAL A 150 -36.30 -9.71 -16.68
N PRO A 151 -35.98 -10.84 -17.33
CA PRO A 151 -34.59 -11.29 -17.46
C PRO A 151 -33.68 -10.28 -18.15
N ILE A 152 -34.12 -9.64 -19.24
CA ILE A 152 -33.34 -8.62 -19.95
C ILE A 152 -33.05 -7.41 -19.04
N THR A 153 -34.06 -6.88 -18.36
CA THR A 153 -33.90 -5.74 -17.45
C THR A 153 -32.91 -6.07 -16.33
N ASN A 154 -32.98 -7.27 -15.77
CA ASN A 154 -32.04 -7.71 -14.74
C ASN A 154 -30.60 -7.87 -15.26
N VAL A 155 -30.44 -8.44 -16.48
CA VAL A 155 -29.13 -8.53 -17.14
C VAL A 155 -28.57 -7.13 -17.45
N MET A 156 -29.42 -6.21 -17.91
CA MET A 156 -29.01 -4.82 -18.16
C MET A 156 -28.57 -4.10 -16.86
N ASN A 157 -29.32 -4.27 -15.77
CA ASN A 157 -28.99 -3.72 -14.45
C ASN A 157 -27.68 -4.30 -13.92
N ASP A 158 -27.47 -5.60 -14.03
CA ASP A 158 -26.21 -6.27 -13.64
C ASP A 158 -25.04 -5.76 -14.47
N ASN A 159 -25.22 -5.63 -15.80
CA ASN A 159 -24.21 -5.07 -16.69
C ASN A 159 -23.92 -3.59 -16.37
N TYR A 160 -24.93 -2.80 -16.06
CA TYR A 160 -24.75 -1.41 -15.63
C TYR A 160 -23.90 -1.32 -14.36
N CYS A 161 -24.19 -2.13 -13.34
CA CYS A 161 -23.39 -2.21 -12.11
C CYS A 161 -21.94 -2.64 -12.39
N TYR A 162 -21.75 -3.63 -13.26
CA TYR A 162 -20.43 -4.09 -13.70
C TYR A 162 -19.64 -2.97 -14.41
N GLN A 163 -20.25 -2.32 -15.40
CA GLN A 163 -19.62 -1.24 -16.15
C GLN A 163 -19.28 -0.03 -15.24
N THR A 164 -20.20 0.32 -14.35
CA THR A 164 -19.97 1.39 -13.36
C THR A 164 -18.81 1.04 -12.44
N SER A 165 -18.77 -0.18 -11.93
CA SER A 165 -17.63 -0.65 -11.11
C SER A 165 -16.31 -0.60 -11.87
N LYS A 166 -16.30 -1.00 -13.15
CA LYS A 166 -15.13 -0.94 -14.02
C LYS A 166 -14.65 0.51 -14.22
N LYS A 167 -15.56 1.43 -14.52
CA LYS A 167 -15.25 2.87 -14.68
C LYS A 167 -14.67 3.47 -13.41
N ILE A 168 -15.26 3.19 -12.24
CA ILE A 168 -14.76 3.67 -10.95
C ILE A 168 -13.34 3.16 -10.69
N ARG A 169 -13.07 1.87 -10.96
CA ARG A 169 -11.71 1.29 -10.81
C ARG A 169 -10.71 1.99 -11.74
N GLN A 170 -11.07 2.20 -13.00
CA GLN A 170 -10.22 2.91 -13.96
C GLN A 170 -9.88 4.34 -13.50
N VAL A 171 -10.88 5.08 -12.99
CA VAL A 171 -10.65 6.44 -12.44
C VAL A 171 -9.73 6.39 -11.21
N PHE A 172 -9.92 5.42 -10.33
CA PHE A 172 -9.04 5.27 -9.17
C PHE A 172 -7.62 4.88 -9.57
N ASP A 173 -7.44 4.00 -10.54
CA ASP A 173 -6.13 3.61 -11.05
C ASP A 173 -5.42 4.77 -11.75
N TYR A 174 -6.14 5.56 -12.55
CA TYR A 174 -5.62 6.79 -13.12
C TYR A 174 -5.15 7.78 -12.04
N LYS A 175 -5.99 8.02 -11.02
CA LYS A 175 -5.64 8.92 -9.91
C LYS A 175 -4.42 8.43 -9.12
N ARG A 176 -4.33 7.12 -8.83
CA ARG A 176 -3.17 6.53 -8.15
C ARG A 176 -1.88 6.78 -8.92
N ARG A 177 -1.88 6.46 -10.23
CA ARG A 177 -0.70 6.65 -11.10
C ARG A 177 -0.25 8.10 -11.23
N ASN A 178 -1.18 9.05 -11.08
CA ASN A 178 -0.87 10.48 -11.07
C ASN A 178 -0.55 11.03 -9.67
N GLY A 179 -0.23 10.18 -8.70
CA GLY A 179 0.13 10.62 -7.35
C GLY A 179 -0.98 11.30 -6.57
N GLN A 180 -2.25 11.09 -6.94
CA GLN A 180 -3.39 11.64 -6.24
C GLN A 180 -3.82 10.73 -5.09
N TYR A 181 -3.95 11.28 -3.90
CA TYR A 181 -4.42 10.53 -2.74
C TYR A 181 -5.92 10.24 -2.85
N ILE A 182 -6.31 8.97 -2.84
CA ILE A 182 -7.70 8.52 -2.96
C ILE A 182 -8.32 7.98 -1.66
N GLY A 183 -7.53 7.85 -0.60
CA GLY A 183 -8.03 7.35 0.69
C GLY A 183 -9.15 8.24 1.25
N ALA A 184 -10.13 7.63 1.92
CA ALA A 184 -11.22 8.38 2.56
C ALA A 184 -10.68 9.33 3.66
N PHE A 185 -9.73 8.85 4.45
CA PHE A 185 -9.11 9.56 5.57
C PHE A 185 -7.61 9.69 5.35
N ALA A 186 -7.03 10.85 5.68
CA ALA A 186 -5.59 11.03 5.67
C ALA A 186 -4.92 10.13 6.75
N PRO A 187 -3.69 9.63 6.51
CA PRO A 187 -2.88 8.97 7.54
C PRO A 187 -2.64 9.90 8.74
N TYR A 188 -2.37 9.35 9.92
CA TYR A 188 -1.97 10.13 11.08
C TYR A 188 -0.67 10.89 10.79
N GLY A 189 -0.55 12.14 11.16
CA GLY A 189 0.56 13.03 10.78
C GLY A 189 0.27 13.86 9.53
N TYR A 190 -0.82 13.54 8.79
CA TYR A 190 -1.25 14.29 7.62
C TYR A 190 -2.73 14.67 7.70
N VAL A 191 -3.06 15.76 7.02
CA VAL A 191 -4.43 16.18 6.72
C VAL A 191 -4.60 16.36 5.21
N LYS A 192 -5.83 16.29 4.72
CA LYS A 192 -6.12 16.59 3.32
C LYS A 192 -6.09 18.10 3.09
N HIS A 193 -5.52 18.51 1.96
CA HIS A 193 -5.52 19.93 1.58
C HIS A 193 -6.95 20.47 1.47
N PRO A 194 -7.27 21.65 2.03
CA PRO A 194 -8.64 22.18 2.07
C PRO A 194 -9.29 22.35 0.69
N LYS A 195 -8.51 22.78 -0.31
CA LYS A 195 -8.98 23.01 -1.68
C LYS A 195 -8.86 21.78 -2.58
N ASP A 196 -7.93 20.85 -2.28
CA ASP A 196 -7.69 19.64 -3.07
C ASP A 196 -7.60 18.41 -2.18
N LYS A 197 -8.69 17.69 -2.05
CA LYS A 197 -8.78 16.47 -1.21
C LYS A 197 -7.85 15.32 -1.66
N HIS A 198 -7.19 15.47 -2.80
CA HIS A 198 -6.24 14.49 -3.34
C HIS A 198 -4.77 14.77 -2.96
N ARG A 199 -4.50 15.87 -2.26
CA ARG A 199 -3.18 16.22 -1.73
C ARG A 199 -3.15 16.08 -0.21
N LEU A 200 -2.02 15.60 0.30
CA LEU A 200 -1.72 15.53 1.73
C LEU A 200 -0.86 16.72 2.14
N ILE A 201 -1.14 17.24 3.35
CA ILE A 201 -0.35 18.30 4.00
C ILE A 201 0.04 17.77 5.37
N VAL A 202 1.25 18.10 5.82
CA VAL A 202 1.72 17.74 7.16
C VAL A 202 0.87 18.44 8.22
N ASP A 203 0.42 17.68 9.21
CA ASP A 203 -0.18 18.17 10.46
C ASP A 203 0.94 18.24 11.52
N PRO A 204 1.44 19.43 11.88
CA PRO A 204 2.62 19.55 12.73
C PRO A 204 2.51 18.81 14.06
N ASP A 205 1.35 18.93 14.75
CA ASP A 205 1.14 18.33 16.07
C ASP A 205 1.18 16.78 16.00
N ALA A 206 0.57 16.21 14.97
CA ALA A 206 0.54 14.77 14.77
C ALA A 206 1.86 14.24 14.17
N ALA A 207 2.55 15.05 13.36
CA ALA A 207 3.83 14.68 12.74
C ALA A 207 4.94 14.51 13.78
N GLU A 208 4.99 15.36 14.83
CA GLU A 208 5.95 15.19 15.91
C GLU A 208 5.81 13.84 16.62
N ASN A 209 4.60 13.38 16.83
CA ASN A 209 4.36 12.06 17.39
C ASN A 209 4.81 10.93 16.45
N VAL A 210 4.67 11.09 15.13
CA VAL A 210 5.19 10.14 14.15
C VAL A 210 6.71 10.08 14.25
N LYS A 211 7.41 11.21 14.25
CA LYS A 211 8.87 11.28 14.43
C LYS A 211 9.31 10.62 15.73
N LEU A 212 8.59 10.87 16.83
CA LEU A 212 8.86 10.26 18.13
C LEU A 212 8.75 8.72 18.06
N ILE A 213 7.71 8.17 17.41
CA ILE A 213 7.52 6.73 17.26
C ILE A 213 8.72 6.10 16.51
N PHE A 214 9.17 6.70 15.42
CA PHE A 214 10.34 6.23 14.65
C PHE A 214 11.61 6.30 15.49
N LYS A 215 11.87 7.43 16.18
CA LYS A 215 13.02 7.62 17.06
C LYS A 215 13.06 6.59 18.19
N MET A 216 11.95 6.37 18.89
CA MET A 216 11.88 5.39 19.98
C MET A 216 12.16 3.96 19.50
N LEU A 217 11.73 3.58 18.30
CA LEU A 217 12.03 2.24 17.75
C LEU A 217 13.54 2.09 17.47
N ILE A 218 14.17 3.11 16.88
CA ILE A 218 15.62 3.13 16.62
C ILE A 218 16.40 3.03 17.94
N GLN A 219 15.98 3.74 18.97
CA GLN A 219 16.57 3.70 20.31
C GLN A 219 16.36 2.37 21.04
N GLY A 220 15.58 1.44 20.46
CA GLY A 220 15.41 0.08 20.98
C GLY A 220 14.12 -0.15 21.76
N SER A 221 13.18 0.79 21.75
CA SER A 221 11.86 0.55 22.34
C SER A 221 11.08 -0.47 21.50
N SER A 222 10.41 -1.41 22.16
CA SER A 222 9.50 -2.33 21.46
C SER A 222 8.21 -1.60 21.05
N LYS A 223 7.54 -2.09 19.99
CA LYS A 223 6.23 -1.54 19.56
C LYS A 223 5.22 -1.43 20.71
N ARG A 224 5.27 -2.38 21.66
CA ARG A 224 4.44 -2.36 22.86
C ARG A 224 4.86 -1.26 23.83
N ALA A 225 6.17 -1.07 24.05
CA ALA A 225 6.69 -0.01 24.91
C ALA A 225 6.34 1.38 24.36
N ILE A 226 6.43 1.56 23.04
CA ILE A 226 6.04 2.81 22.37
C ILE A 226 4.54 3.09 22.60
N ALA A 227 3.66 2.09 22.39
CA ALA A 227 2.24 2.27 22.62
C ALA A 227 1.93 2.61 24.09
N LEU A 228 2.57 1.94 25.04
CA LEU A 228 2.42 2.23 26.47
C LEU A 228 2.91 3.65 26.81
N TYR A 229 4.07 4.04 26.30
CA TYR A 229 4.62 5.37 26.51
C TYR A 229 3.65 6.47 26.06
N LEU A 230 3.11 6.34 24.84
CA LEU A 230 2.15 7.31 24.29
C LEU A 230 0.86 7.38 25.13
N ASN A 231 0.37 6.23 25.61
CA ASN A 231 -0.80 6.17 26.48
C ASN A 231 -0.53 6.79 27.86
N GLU A 232 0.62 6.49 28.47
CA GLU A 232 1.05 7.03 29.79
C GLU A 232 1.25 8.56 29.73
N HIS A 233 1.67 9.11 28.59
CA HIS A 233 1.85 10.55 28.38
C HIS A 233 0.61 11.26 27.83
N GLY A 234 -0.52 10.57 27.75
CA GLY A 234 -1.80 11.17 27.33
C GLY A 234 -1.84 11.59 25.86
N VAL A 235 -0.93 11.06 25.01
CA VAL A 235 -0.95 11.33 23.57
C VAL A 235 -2.18 10.65 22.95
N PRO A 236 -3.10 11.39 22.32
CA PRO A 236 -4.31 10.80 21.76
C PRO A 236 -3.98 9.87 20.59
N SER A 237 -4.65 8.71 20.54
CA SER A 237 -4.53 7.78 19.41
C SER A 237 -5.01 8.44 18.11
N PRO A 238 -4.67 7.91 16.92
CA PRO A 238 -5.06 8.51 15.64
C PRO A 238 -6.56 8.79 15.49
N SER A 239 -7.42 7.91 16.01
CA SER A 239 -8.87 8.10 16.02
C SER A 239 -9.30 9.18 17.02
N ALA A 240 -8.80 9.12 18.25
CA ALA A 240 -9.08 10.10 19.29
C ALA A 240 -8.63 11.52 18.88
N TYR A 241 -7.43 11.62 18.31
CA TYR A 241 -6.90 12.88 17.78
C TYR A 241 -7.81 13.50 16.71
N LYS A 242 -8.27 12.69 15.76
CA LYS A 242 -9.19 13.16 14.70
C LYS A 242 -10.51 13.66 15.27
N VAL A 243 -11.06 12.99 16.27
CA VAL A 243 -12.29 13.44 16.96
C VAL A 243 -12.06 14.77 17.67
N GLN A 244 -10.95 14.92 18.40
CA GLN A 244 -10.60 16.18 19.07
C GLN A 244 -10.46 17.36 18.10
N LYS A 245 -9.93 17.10 16.89
CA LYS A 245 -9.78 18.12 15.83
C LYS A 245 -11.05 18.30 14.97
N GLY A 246 -12.14 17.58 15.22
CA GLY A 246 -13.36 17.60 14.41
C GLY A 246 -13.18 17.05 12.99
N LEU A 247 -12.16 16.22 12.78
CA LEU A 247 -11.87 15.61 11.48
C LEU A 247 -12.73 14.35 11.25
N PRO A 248 -13.03 14.00 10.00
CA PRO A 248 -13.79 12.79 9.69
C PRO A 248 -13.09 11.53 10.22
N VAL A 249 -13.82 10.68 10.92
CA VAL A 249 -13.35 9.41 11.50
C VAL A 249 -14.15 8.25 10.92
N SER A 250 -13.53 7.08 10.82
CA SER A 250 -14.26 5.85 10.54
C SER A 250 -15.06 5.44 11.79
N THR A 251 -16.34 5.18 11.63
CA THR A 251 -17.19 4.66 12.71
C THR A 251 -16.84 3.22 13.15
N ARG A 252 -16.05 2.50 12.33
CA ARG A 252 -15.56 1.16 12.67
C ARG A 252 -14.31 1.25 13.52
N GLY A 253 -14.35 0.72 14.74
CA GLY A 253 -13.18 0.58 15.62
C GLY A 253 -12.83 1.82 16.45
N TYR A 254 -13.81 2.66 16.76
CA TYR A 254 -13.66 3.81 17.67
C TYR A 254 -13.72 3.40 19.17
N ASP A 255 -14.03 2.15 19.46
CA ASP A 255 -14.29 1.66 20.82
C ASP A 255 -13.08 1.70 21.77
N ASP A 256 -11.85 1.83 21.23
CA ASP A 256 -10.62 1.96 22.01
C ASP A 256 -9.83 3.20 21.64
N PRO A 257 -9.85 4.27 22.45
CA PRO A 257 -9.10 5.50 22.19
C PRO A 257 -7.60 5.38 22.45
N MET A 258 -7.11 4.21 22.89
CA MET A 258 -5.71 3.99 23.27
C MET A 258 -4.86 3.54 22.10
N TRP A 259 -3.55 3.80 22.20
CA TRP A 259 -2.56 3.29 21.25
C TRP A 259 -2.39 1.77 21.40
N GLY A 260 -2.46 1.08 20.29
CA GLY A 260 -2.21 -0.35 20.21
C GLY A 260 -0.99 -0.70 19.36
N VAL A 261 -0.44 -1.89 19.59
CA VAL A 261 0.76 -2.39 18.86
C VAL A 261 0.55 -2.41 17.34
N ARG A 262 -0.68 -2.71 16.87
CA ARG A 262 -1.02 -2.71 15.44
C ARG A 262 -0.96 -1.32 14.82
N MET A 263 -1.39 -0.29 15.56
CA MET A 263 -1.33 1.11 15.10
C MET A 263 0.11 1.55 14.93
N ILE A 264 0.96 1.28 15.93
CA ILE A 264 2.41 1.56 15.86
C ILE A 264 3.05 0.83 14.67
N HIS A 265 2.75 -0.45 14.47
CA HIS A 265 3.27 -1.20 13.33
C HIS A 265 2.81 -0.62 11.99
N SER A 266 1.54 -0.23 11.89
CA SER A 266 0.99 0.37 10.67
C SER A 266 1.66 1.71 10.33
N ILE A 267 2.00 2.53 11.33
CA ILE A 267 2.74 3.78 11.14
C ILE A 267 4.16 3.48 10.68
N LEU A 268 4.88 2.61 11.37
CA LEU A 268 6.28 2.27 11.06
C LEU A 268 6.50 1.62 9.70
N THR A 269 5.46 0.98 9.12
CA THR A 269 5.54 0.29 7.82
C THR A 269 4.89 1.04 6.67
N ASN A 270 4.41 2.25 6.90
CA ASN A 270 3.72 3.02 5.88
C ASN A 270 4.67 3.95 5.10
N PRO A 271 4.99 3.66 3.82
CA PRO A 271 5.88 4.50 3.01
C PRO A 271 5.33 5.92 2.76
N THR A 272 4.06 6.18 3.04
CA THR A 272 3.52 7.55 2.91
C THR A 272 4.27 8.57 3.76
N TYR A 273 4.96 8.14 4.82
CA TYR A 273 5.73 9.06 5.66
C TYR A 273 7.03 9.56 5.03
N THR A 274 7.53 8.92 3.96
CA THR A 274 8.70 9.38 3.18
C THR A 274 8.35 10.36 2.05
N GLY A 275 7.11 10.80 1.95
CA GLY A 275 6.64 11.66 0.87
C GLY A 275 6.10 10.91 -0.34
N ASP A 276 6.14 9.58 -0.33
CA ASP A 276 5.69 8.72 -1.41
C ASP A 276 4.27 8.21 -1.16
N LEU A 277 3.49 8.11 -2.21
CA LEU A 277 2.17 7.48 -2.13
C LEU A 277 2.24 6.03 -2.59
N ALA A 278 2.09 5.10 -1.66
CA ALA A 278 1.90 3.69 -1.95
C ALA A 278 0.42 3.31 -1.78
N GLN A 279 -0.29 3.17 -2.87
CA GLN A 279 -1.74 2.93 -2.90
C GLN A 279 -2.06 1.61 -3.62
N GLY A 280 -3.32 1.15 -3.52
CA GLY A 280 -3.73 -0.13 -4.13
C GLY A 280 -3.37 -1.35 -3.29
N ARG A 281 -3.09 -1.21 -1.99
CA ARG A 281 -2.71 -2.28 -1.05
C ARG A 281 -3.80 -3.34 -0.82
N SER A 282 -5.03 -3.00 -1.17
CA SER A 282 -6.16 -3.93 -1.09
C SER A 282 -7.14 -3.64 -2.23
N ARG A 283 -7.85 -4.68 -2.65
CA ARG A 283 -8.91 -4.58 -3.64
C ARG A 283 -10.13 -5.39 -3.22
N VAL A 284 -11.29 -4.99 -3.69
CA VAL A 284 -12.52 -5.78 -3.55
C VAL A 284 -12.52 -6.83 -4.66
N LYS A 285 -12.75 -8.10 -4.31
CA LYS A 285 -12.68 -9.26 -5.20
C LYS A 285 -13.58 -9.09 -6.42
N SER A 286 -14.82 -8.69 -6.23
CA SER A 286 -15.73 -8.34 -7.33
C SER A 286 -16.80 -7.35 -6.87
N TYR A 287 -17.55 -6.75 -7.82
CA TYR A 287 -18.66 -5.87 -7.49
C TYR A 287 -19.82 -6.62 -6.81
N LYS A 288 -19.92 -7.94 -6.99
CA LYS A 288 -20.92 -8.81 -6.33
C LYS A 288 -20.43 -9.29 -4.96
N VAL A 289 -19.14 -9.60 -4.85
CA VAL A 289 -18.54 -10.14 -3.63
C VAL A 289 -17.68 -9.05 -2.99
N HIS A 290 -18.17 -8.41 -1.95
CA HIS A 290 -17.48 -7.30 -1.26
C HIS A 290 -16.37 -7.76 -0.31
N GLN A 291 -15.79 -8.93 -0.57
CA GLN A 291 -14.64 -9.44 0.16
C GLN A 291 -13.39 -8.64 -0.23
N ILE A 292 -12.72 -8.06 0.77
CA ILE A 292 -11.46 -7.35 0.59
C ILE A 292 -10.32 -8.38 0.62
N GLU A 293 -9.45 -8.34 -0.39
CA GLU A 293 -8.22 -9.10 -0.47
C GLU A 293 -7.01 -8.17 -0.45
N ALA A 294 -5.92 -8.63 0.18
CA ALA A 294 -4.65 -7.91 0.14
C ALA A 294 -4.02 -8.07 -1.25
N VAL A 295 -3.38 -7.02 -1.72
CA VAL A 295 -2.64 -7.00 -2.98
C VAL A 295 -1.16 -7.17 -2.68
N PRO A 296 -0.42 -8.07 -3.39
CA PRO A 296 1.03 -8.20 -3.27
C PRO A 296 1.73 -6.85 -3.47
N ARG A 297 2.89 -6.66 -2.82
CA ARG A 297 3.59 -5.37 -2.83
C ARG A 297 4.02 -4.96 -4.25
N GLU A 298 4.33 -5.93 -5.09
CA GLU A 298 4.76 -5.75 -6.48
C GLU A 298 3.66 -5.15 -7.37
N GLU A 299 2.39 -5.30 -6.96
CA GLU A 299 1.23 -4.73 -7.66
C GLU A 299 0.78 -3.37 -7.09
N TRP A 300 1.45 -2.87 -6.04
CA TRP A 300 1.10 -1.56 -5.48
C TRP A 300 1.46 -0.45 -6.47
N VAL A 301 0.69 0.62 -6.46
CA VAL A 301 1.02 1.82 -7.21
C VAL A 301 1.79 2.76 -6.29
N GLU A 302 3.09 2.86 -6.54
CA GLU A 302 3.99 3.73 -5.78
C GLU A 302 4.37 4.95 -6.66
N VAL A 303 4.19 6.16 -6.12
CA VAL A 303 4.54 7.42 -6.78
C VAL A 303 5.34 8.25 -5.80
N ALA A 304 6.57 8.56 -6.17
CA ALA A 304 7.52 9.29 -5.32
C ALA A 304 7.24 10.80 -5.29
N GLY A 305 7.56 11.46 -4.16
CA GLY A 305 7.61 12.91 -4.04
C GLY A 305 6.26 13.62 -4.21
N THR A 306 5.16 13.00 -3.80
CA THR A 306 3.82 13.56 -3.98
C THR A 306 3.43 14.60 -2.92
N HIS A 307 4.09 14.58 -1.77
CA HIS A 307 3.83 15.45 -0.62
C HIS A 307 5.07 15.58 0.27
N GLU A 308 5.01 16.48 1.23
CA GLU A 308 6.12 16.70 2.17
C GLU A 308 6.34 15.48 3.07
N ALA A 309 7.59 15.03 3.17
CA ALA A 309 7.99 13.91 4.00
C ALA A 309 8.01 14.29 5.49
N ILE A 310 7.50 13.41 6.37
CA ILE A 310 7.67 13.54 7.82
C ILE A 310 8.95 12.83 8.27
N ILE A 311 9.32 11.75 7.60
CA ILE A 311 10.48 10.90 7.88
C ILE A 311 11.32 10.82 6.61
N ASP A 312 12.63 10.97 6.73
CA ASP A 312 13.56 10.77 5.61
C ASP A 312 13.67 9.28 5.23
N TYR A 313 14.08 9.02 4.00
CA TYR A 313 14.24 7.65 3.49
C TYR A 313 15.21 6.81 4.30
N GLU A 314 16.32 7.40 4.74
CA GLU A 314 17.35 6.70 5.51
C GLU A 314 16.79 6.19 6.84
N THR A 315 16.09 7.05 7.58
CA THR A 315 15.41 6.69 8.84
C THR A 315 14.33 5.63 8.61
N PHE A 316 13.56 5.75 7.54
CA PHE A 316 12.53 4.77 7.20
C PHE A 316 13.13 3.39 6.90
N ASP A 317 14.18 3.32 6.07
CA ASP A 317 14.84 2.07 5.70
C ASP A 317 15.53 1.41 6.90
N LYS A 318 16.17 2.20 7.79
CA LYS A 318 16.69 1.72 9.08
C LYS A 318 15.59 1.03 9.89
N VAL A 319 14.42 1.63 9.96
CA VAL A 319 13.27 1.06 10.68
C VAL A 319 12.76 -0.21 10.00
N GLN A 320 12.64 -0.25 8.66
CA GLN A 320 12.24 -1.48 7.95
C GLN A 320 13.22 -2.64 8.22
N ALA A 321 14.53 -2.37 8.15
CA ALA A 321 15.56 -3.35 8.47
C ALA A 321 15.45 -3.87 9.92
N LEU A 322 15.14 -2.99 10.88
CA LEU A 322 14.88 -3.37 12.26
C LEU A 322 13.65 -4.24 12.44
N LEU A 323 12.56 -3.93 11.72
CA LEU A 323 11.32 -4.68 11.79
C LEU A 323 11.44 -6.10 11.21
N GLN A 324 12.35 -6.31 10.25
CA GLN A 324 12.65 -7.62 9.67
C GLN A 324 13.51 -8.49 10.60
N ARG A 325 14.24 -7.90 11.57
CA ARG A 325 15.08 -8.65 12.50
C ARG A 325 14.22 -9.42 13.50
N ASP A 326 14.59 -10.66 13.79
CA ASP A 326 13.91 -11.47 14.84
C ASP A 326 14.26 -10.95 16.24
N THR A 327 13.51 -9.94 16.68
CA THR A 327 13.66 -9.33 17.99
C THR A 327 12.53 -9.77 18.92
N ARG A 328 12.55 -11.04 19.34
CA ARG A 328 11.58 -11.54 20.33
C ARG A 328 11.86 -10.92 21.69
N THR A 329 10.97 -10.04 22.14
CA THR A 329 11.01 -9.49 23.50
C THR A 329 10.21 -10.39 24.44
N SER A 330 10.68 -10.51 25.70
CA SER A 330 9.88 -11.13 26.75
C SER A 330 8.53 -10.42 26.89
N PRO A 331 7.42 -11.13 27.14
CA PRO A 331 6.11 -10.49 27.34
C PRO A 331 6.10 -9.40 28.43
N LYS A 332 7.04 -9.48 29.39
CA LYS A 332 7.20 -8.50 30.47
C LYS A 332 8.26 -7.42 30.16
N GLY A 333 9.10 -7.59 29.10
CA GLY A 333 10.16 -6.65 28.74
C GLY A 333 9.62 -5.49 27.91
N ARG A 334 9.92 -4.26 28.34
CA ARG A 334 9.57 -3.03 27.61
C ARG A 334 10.60 -2.70 26.54
N GLU A 335 11.87 -3.08 26.73
CA GLU A 335 13.01 -2.72 25.87
C GLU A 335 13.55 -3.93 25.11
N VAL A 336 14.06 -3.66 23.92
CA VAL A 336 14.83 -4.60 23.14
C VAL A 336 16.28 -4.55 23.62
N HIS A 337 16.84 -5.67 24.07
CA HIS A 337 18.23 -5.71 24.53
C HIS A 337 19.22 -5.31 23.43
N LEU A 338 20.35 -4.71 23.83
CA LEU A 338 21.37 -4.12 22.95
C LEU A 338 21.68 -4.98 21.71
N PHE A 339 21.98 -6.26 21.88
CA PHE A 339 22.38 -7.18 20.81
C PHE A 339 21.24 -7.99 20.20
N SER A 340 19.97 -7.74 20.58
CA SER A 340 18.83 -8.50 20.03
C SER A 340 18.68 -8.30 18.52
N GLY A 341 18.69 -9.41 17.77
CA GLY A 341 18.58 -9.42 16.32
C GLY A 341 19.88 -9.21 15.56
N PHE A 342 21.02 -9.04 16.25
CA PHE A 342 22.34 -8.91 15.63
C PHE A 342 23.16 -10.21 15.68
N LEU A 343 22.96 -11.05 16.72
CA LEU A 343 23.80 -12.21 16.98
C LEU A 343 23.40 -13.42 16.17
N LYS A 344 24.34 -13.99 15.45
CA LYS A 344 24.21 -15.25 14.69
C LYS A 344 25.28 -16.25 15.15
N CYS A 345 24.91 -17.52 15.21
CA CYS A 345 25.86 -18.61 15.41
C CYS A 345 26.76 -18.76 14.18
N ALA A 346 28.07 -18.87 14.36
CA ALA A 346 29.01 -19.01 13.26
C ALA A 346 28.77 -20.29 12.43
N ASP A 347 28.41 -21.40 13.10
CA ASP A 347 28.26 -22.72 12.47
C ASP A 347 26.86 -22.92 11.87
N CYS A 348 25.79 -22.78 12.67
CA CYS A 348 24.44 -23.06 12.20
C CYS A 348 23.68 -21.84 11.63
N GLY A 349 24.27 -20.64 11.66
CA GLY A 349 23.69 -19.40 11.13
C GLY A 349 22.46 -18.87 11.87
N ARG A 350 21.94 -19.61 12.85
CA ARG A 350 20.73 -19.22 13.59
C ARG A 350 21.01 -18.18 14.67
N ALA A 351 19.94 -17.53 15.12
CA ALA A 351 20.02 -16.51 16.15
C ALA A 351 20.57 -17.08 17.47
N ILE A 352 21.39 -16.28 18.12
CA ILE A 352 21.89 -16.50 19.49
C ILE A 352 20.96 -15.76 20.44
N THR A 353 20.50 -16.45 21.48
CA THR A 353 19.51 -15.94 22.43
C THR A 353 20.13 -15.51 23.75
N ARG A 354 19.63 -14.41 24.30
CA ARG A 354 19.99 -13.93 25.64
C ARG A 354 19.49 -14.92 26.71
N CYS A 355 20.35 -15.25 27.63
CA CYS A 355 20.10 -16.10 28.78
C CYS A 355 20.51 -15.38 30.06
N VAL A 356 19.77 -15.61 31.13
CA VAL A 356 20.12 -15.13 32.47
C VAL A 356 20.44 -16.34 33.31
N GLY A 357 21.66 -16.41 33.83
CA GLY A 357 22.13 -17.49 34.69
C GLY A 357 21.84 -17.24 36.17
N LYS A 358 22.34 -18.13 37.01
CA LYS A 358 22.37 -17.93 38.47
C LYS A 358 23.12 -16.64 38.77
N ASN A 359 22.70 -15.88 39.77
CA ASN A 359 23.28 -14.59 40.15
C ASN A 359 23.12 -13.46 39.10
N ASN A 360 22.06 -13.52 38.33
CA ASN A 360 21.69 -12.48 37.33
C ASN A 360 22.74 -12.26 36.20
N ASN A 361 23.71 -13.17 36.04
CA ASN A 361 24.72 -13.09 35.00
C ASN A 361 24.07 -13.27 33.61
N VAL A 362 24.26 -12.27 32.76
CA VAL A 362 23.73 -12.27 31.40
C VAL A 362 24.75 -12.91 30.44
N TYR A 363 24.30 -13.89 29.65
CA TYR A 363 25.09 -14.50 28.58
C TYR A 363 24.25 -14.78 27.36
N TYR A 364 24.89 -14.99 26.25
CA TYR A 364 24.25 -15.31 24.98
C TYR A 364 24.62 -16.73 24.57
N SER A 365 23.65 -17.52 24.08
CA SER A 365 23.88 -18.92 23.69
C SER A 365 23.13 -19.28 22.41
N CYS A 366 23.70 -20.19 21.62
CA CYS A 366 23.11 -20.68 20.39
C CYS A 366 21.72 -21.30 20.63
N SER A 367 20.72 -20.82 19.91
CA SER A 367 19.34 -21.30 20.05
C SER A 367 19.14 -22.75 19.58
N THR A 368 19.96 -23.21 18.63
CA THR A 368 19.93 -24.58 18.14
C THR A 368 20.42 -25.54 19.22
N TYR A 369 21.62 -25.30 19.76
CA TYR A 369 22.20 -26.08 20.83
C TYR A 369 21.31 -26.15 22.08
N LYS A 370 20.76 -24.99 22.48
CA LYS A 370 19.97 -24.89 23.71
C LYS A 370 18.57 -25.50 23.60
N ASN A 371 17.87 -25.24 22.50
CA ASN A 371 16.43 -25.46 22.41
C ASN A 371 16.02 -26.56 21.43
N ARG A 372 16.94 -27.04 20.57
CA ARG A 372 16.59 -28.04 19.53
C ARG A 372 17.37 -29.33 19.62
N SER A 373 18.70 -29.24 19.49
CA SER A 373 19.56 -30.43 19.53
C SER A 373 21.00 -30.04 19.84
N ARG A 374 21.62 -30.78 20.77
CA ARG A 374 23.05 -30.64 21.12
C ARG A 374 23.97 -31.29 20.09
N THR A 375 23.44 -32.14 19.21
CA THR A 375 24.19 -32.77 18.13
C THR A 375 24.16 -31.95 16.84
N ALA A 376 23.16 -31.07 16.68
CA ALA A 376 23.00 -30.24 15.48
C ALA A 376 23.85 -28.95 15.50
N CYS A 377 24.46 -28.61 16.63
CA CYS A 377 25.40 -27.50 16.77
C CYS A 377 26.21 -27.66 18.04
N THR A 378 27.40 -27.08 18.08
CA THR A 378 28.26 -27.04 19.27
C THR A 378 27.87 -25.89 20.21
N MET A 379 28.47 -25.84 21.40
CA MET A 379 28.15 -24.84 22.42
C MET A 379 28.80 -23.51 22.10
N HIS A 380 28.05 -22.64 21.45
CA HIS A 380 28.43 -21.22 21.24
C HIS A 380 27.83 -20.38 22.37
N SER A 381 28.69 -19.85 23.24
CA SER A 381 28.26 -19.02 24.36
C SER A 381 29.27 -17.91 24.66
N ILE A 382 28.75 -16.70 24.95
CA ILE A 382 29.58 -15.55 25.33
C ILE A 382 28.88 -14.73 26.41
N LYS A 383 29.66 -14.22 27.40
CA LYS A 383 29.14 -13.31 28.42
C LYS A 383 28.86 -11.93 27.81
N HIS A 384 27.83 -11.26 28.35
CA HIS A 384 27.41 -9.93 27.87
C HIS A 384 28.54 -8.92 27.89
N GLU A 385 29.23 -8.78 29.02
CA GLU A 385 30.33 -7.82 29.21
C GLU A 385 31.48 -8.03 28.21
N ARG A 386 31.87 -9.32 27.98
CA ARG A 386 32.90 -9.64 27.00
C ARG A 386 32.46 -9.34 25.56
N LEU A 387 31.21 -9.61 25.24
CA LEU A 387 30.64 -9.31 23.92
C LEU A 387 30.63 -7.79 23.70
N GLU A 388 30.15 -7.05 24.67
CA GLU A 388 30.03 -5.58 24.59
C GLU A 388 31.41 -4.95 24.40
N ALA A 389 32.40 -5.32 25.21
CA ALA A 389 33.76 -4.81 25.09
C ALA A 389 34.39 -5.15 23.72
N ALA A 390 34.21 -6.38 23.23
CA ALA A 390 34.75 -6.80 21.95
C ALA A 390 34.10 -6.10 20.75
N VAL A 391 32.78 -5.87 20.81
CA VAL A 391 32.06 -5.13 19.75
C VAL A 391 32.40 -3.65 19.81
N LEU A 392 32.50 -3.05 20.99
CA LEU A 392 32.93 -1.68 21.15
C LEU A 392 34.31 -1.45 20.54
N PHE A 393 35.27 -2.30 20.86
CA PHE A 393 36.62 -2.25 20.29
C PHE A 393 36.60 -2.36 18.77
N ALA A 394 35.82 -3.30 18.21
CA ALA A 394 35.71 -3.47 16.76
C ALA A 394 35.10 -2.22 16.09
N VAL A 395 34.08 -1.59 16.69
CA VAL A 395 33.46 -0.36 16.18
C VAL A 395 34.44 0.80 16.26
N GLN A 396 35.11 0.99 17.39
CA GLN A 396 36.12 2.05 17.55
C GLN A 396 37.25 1.92 16.54
N HIS A 397 37.76 0.70 16.32
CA HIS A 397 38.79 0.44 15.33
C HIS A 397 38.31 0.79 13.90
N GLN A 398 37.08 0.43 13.55
CA GLN A 398 36.51 0.73 12.22
C GLN A 398 36.28 2.24 12.04
N VAL A 399 35.85 2.95 13.08
CA VAL A 399 35.73 4.41 13.08
C VAL A 399 37.07 5.07 12.86
N HIS A 400 38.11 4.60 13.54
CA HIS A 400 39.47 5.12 13.37
C HIS A 400 39.99 4.94 11.95
N LEU A 401 39.75 3.77 11.34
CA LEU A 401 40.08 3.51 9.93
C LEU A 401 39.33 4.48 8.98
N ALA A 402 38.05 4.69 9.19
CA ALA A 402 37.25 5.59 8.37
C ALA A 402 37.72 7.04 8.45
N VAL A 403 38.13 7.51 9.65
CA VAL A 403 38.72 8.84 9.86
C VAL A 403 40.04 8.96 9.09
N SER A 404 40.94 7.97 9.23
CA SER A 404 42.22 7.96 8.51
C SER A 404 42.02 7.94 6.99
N TYR A 405 41.05 7.15 6.50
CA TYR A 405 40.71 7.12 5.07
C TYR A 405 40.17 8.46 4.58
N SER A 406 39.33 9.13 5.35
CA SER A 406 38.82 10.47 5.00
C SER A 406 39.95 11.51 4.89
N GLU A 407 40.92 11.48 5.80
CA GLU A 407 42.09 12.38 5.77
C GLU A 407 42.94 12.14 4.52
N ILE A 408 43.24 10.86 4.19
CA ILE A 408 44.03 10.49 3.01
C ILE A 408 43.30 10.85 1.72
N VAL A 409 41.98 10.56 1.63
CA VAL A 409 41.15 10.94 0.49
C VAL A 409 41.14 12.45 0.28
N THR A 410 41.09 13.24 1.36
CA THR A 410 41.21 14.71 1.28
C THR A 410 42.54 15.13 0.68
N GLN A 411 43.62 14.52 1.12
CA GLN A 411 44.98 14.80 0.60
C GLN A 411 45.08 14.44 -0.87
N ILE A 412 44.62 13.24 -1.30
CA ILE A 412 44.62 12.79 -2.69
C ILE A 412 43.78 13.74 -3.56
N ASN A 413 42.58 14.12 -3.12
CA ASN A 413 41.70 15.02 -3.89
C ASN A 413 42.20 16.48 -3.94
N SER A 414 43.02 16.91 -2.98
CA SER A 414 43.62 18.23 -2.94
C SER A 414 44.93 18.30 -3.71
N ALA A 415 45.52 17.17 -4.11
CA ALA A 415 46.81 17.11 -4.82
C ALA A 415 46.80 17.93 -6.11
N PRO A 416 47.84 18.75 -6.36
CA PRO A 416 47.92 19.64 -7.55
C PRO A 416 47.79 18.90 -8.87
N ILE A 417 48.26 17.67 -8.94
CA ILE A 417 48.27 16.81 -10.12
C ILE A 417 46.84 16.48 -10.59
N LYS A 418 45.96 16.08 -9.70
CA LYS A 418 44.55 15.78 -10.04
C LYS A 418 43.79 17.00 -10.54
N LYS A 419 44.01 18.16 -9.90
CA LYS A 419 43.40 19.42 -10.34
C LYS A 419 43.90 19.79 -11.75
N SER A 420 45.20 19.63 -12.02
CA SER A 420 45.79 19.88 -13.35
C SER A 420 45.23 18.93 -14.41
N GLN A 421 45.03 17.65 -14.12
CA GLN A 421 44.44 16.67 -15.05
C GLN A 421 42.98 16.98 -15.34
N SER A 422 42.19 17.34 -14.34
CA SER A 422 40.80 17.74 -14.53
C SER A 422 40.66 18.98 -15.42
N TYR A 423 41.42 20.04 -15.14
CA TYR A 423 41.42 21.25 -15.97
C TYR A 423 41.85 20.97 -17.43
N ARG A 424 42.86 20.12 -17.61
CA ARG A 424 43.32 19.72 -18.95
C ARG A 424 42.25 18.96 -19.74
N LEU A 425 41.49 18.08 -19.09
CA LEU A 425 40.38 17.36 -19.73
C LEU A 425 39.21 18.31 -20.05
N ASP A 426 38.86 19.21 -19.15
CA ASP A 426 37.83 20.21 -19.40
C ASP A 426 38.17 21.11 -20.57
N ASP A 427 39.44 21.54 -20.68
CA ASP A 427 39.95 22.31 -21.84
C ASP A 427 39.88 21.53 -23.15
N LEU A 428 40.22 20.23 -23.13
CA LEU A 428 40.15 19.35 -24.29
C LEU A 428 38.72 19.14 -24.76
N ILE A 429 37.79 18.89 -23.82
CA ILE A 429 36.34 18.74 -24.08
C ILE A 429 35.81 20.03 -24.71
N ALA A 430 36.10 21.20 -24.10
CA ALA A 430 35.65 22.49 -24.59
C ALA A 430 36.22 22.82 -26.00
N ALA A 431 37.47 22.41 -26.28
CA ALA A 431 38.06 22.56 -27.60
C ALA A 431 37.35 21.73 -28.67
N LYS A 432 37.01 20.45 -28.32
CA LYS A 432 36.30 19.55 -29.24
C LYS A 432 34.84 19.95 -29.46
N GLU A 433 34.16 20.49 -28.46
CA GLU A 433 32.81 21.05 -28.60
C GLU A 433 32.79 22.29 -29.52
N ARG A 434 33.80 23.16 -29.43
CA ARG A 434 33.95 24.30 -30.34
C ARG A 434 34.20 23.84 -31.80
N GLU A 435 35.00 22.79 -31.97
CA GLU A 435 35.25 22.17 -33.29
C GLU A 435 33.94 21.59 -33.87
N LEU A 436 33.17 20.88 -33.09
CA LEU A 436 31.86 20.33 -33.48
C LEU A 436 30.89 21.44 -33.90
N THR A 437 30.86 22.54 -33.12
CA THR A 437 30.02 23.69 -33.42
C THR A 437 30.41 24.36 -34.77
N LYS A 438 31.71 24.47 -35.06
CA LYS A 438 32.22 24.98 -36.36
C LYS A 438 31.76 24.10 -37.52
N ILE A 439 31.92 22.79 -37.40
CA ILE A 439 31.52 21.85 -38.47
C ILE A 439 30.00 21.91 -38.67
N THR A 440 29.24 22.01 -37.63
CA THR A 440 27.77 22.15 -37.72
C THR A 440 27.36 23.42 -38.47
N ARG A 441 28.07 24.54 -38.23
CA ARG A 441 27.86 25.80 -38.97
C ARG A 441 28.22 25.65 -40.43
N TYR A 442 29.36 25.02 -40.76
CA TYR A 442 29.77 24.78 -42.14
C TYR A 442 28.78 23.85 -42.87
N LYS A 443 28.24 22.87 -42.20
CA LYS A 443 27.22 21.99 -42.78
C LYS A 443 25.91 22.73 -43.08
N GLN A 444 25.56 23.76 -42.30
CA GLN A 444 24.41 24.64 -42.58
C GLN A 444 24.69 25.58 -43.78
N SER A 445 25.86 26.18 -43.83
CA SER A 445 26.28 27.02 -44.96
C SER A 445 26.32 26.24 -46.29
N LEU A 446 26.90 25.02 -46.26
CA LEU A 446 26.98 24.14 -47.43
C LEU A 446 25.61 23.85 -48.08
N TYR A 447 24.56 23.78 -47.29
CA TYR A 447 23.20 23.62 -47.81
C TYR A 447 22.70 24.87 -48.54
N GLN A 448 23.07 26.06 -48.07
CA GLN A 448 22.72 27.32 -48.70
C GLN A 448 23.50 27.50 -50.02
N ASP A 449 24.82 27.26 -50.01
CA ASP A 449 25.70 27.36 -51.19
C ASP A 449 25.23 26.45 -52.33
N TRP A 450 24.76 25.24 -52.00
CA TRP A 450 24.15 24.35 -52.99
C TRP A 450 22.82 24.88 -53.52
N LYS A 451 21.99 25.47 -52.68
CA LYS A 451 20.67 26.00 -53.05
C LYS A 451 20.78 27.25 -53.90
N ASP A 452 21.84 28.04 -53.68
CA ASP A 452 22.14 29.26 -54.41
C ASP A 452 22.88 28.96 -55.74
N GLY A 453 23.24 27.69 -56.00
CA GLY A 453 23.86 27.22 -57.24
C GLY A 453 25.38 27.46 -57.33
N GLU A 454 26.03 27.80 -56.20
CA GLU A 454 27.48 28.04 -56.15
C GLU A 454 28.29 26.75 -56.18
N ILE A 455 27.69 25.60 -55.77
CA ILE A 455 28.31 24.27 -55.82
C ILE A 455 27.42 23.27 -56.54
N THR A 456 28.04 22.27 -57.17
CA THR A 456 27.33 21.17 -57.84
C THR A 456 26.77 20.18 -56.87
N GLN A 457 25.77 19.41 -57.30
CA GLN A 457 25.17 18.37 -56.49
C GLN A 457 26.17 17.29 -56.03
N GLN A 458 27.18 17.02 -56.86
CA GLN A 458 28.23 16.04 -56.53
C GLN A 458 29.15 16.58 -55.44
N GLU A 459 29.63 17.82 -55.55
CA GLU A 459 30.46 18.49 -54.53
C GLU A 459 29.73 18.61 -53.22
N TYR A 460 28.42 18.94 -53.23
CA TYR A 460 27.59 18.95 -52.02
C TYR A 460 27.55 17.60 -51.31
N ARG A 461 27.41 16.50 -52.08
CA ARG A 461 27.39 15.14 -51.50
C ARG A 461 28.72 14.75 -50.88
N ASP A 462 29.79 15.03 -51.56
CA ASP A 462 31.14 14.67 -51.12
C ASP A 462 31.55 15.47 -49.87
N MET A 463 31.32 16.77 -49.86
CA MET A 463 31.59 17.63 -48.71
C MET A 463 30.67 17.30 -47.52
N LYS A 464 29.40 16.98 -47.75
CA LYS A 464 28.48 16.55 -46.73
C LYS A 464 28.92 15.24 -46.07
N ALA A 465 29.34 14.26 -46.86
CA ALA A 465 29.86 12.98 -46.37
C ALA A 465 31.12 13.17 -45.51
N ASP A 466 31.99 14.10 -45.91
CA ASP A 466 33.19 14.41 -45.14
C ASP A 466 32.88 15.09 -43.81
N TYR A 467 31.98 16.07 -43.79
CA TYR A 467 31.52 16.69 -42.54
C TYR A 467 30.76 15.70 -41.63
N GLU A 468 30.05 14.73 -42.19
CA GLU A 468 29.38 13.68 -41.41
C GLU A 468 30.39 12.73 -40.75
N ARG A 469 31.48 12.38 -41.46
CA ARG A 469 32.59 11.61 -40.91
C ARG A 469 33.29 12.37 -39.79
N GLN A 470 33.68 13.63 -40.01
CA GLN A 470 34.30 14.48 -38.98
C GLN A 470 33.42 14.63 -37.74
N THR A 471 32.11 14.81 -37.92
CA THR A 471 31.16 14.89 -36.82
C THR A 471 31.12 13.59 -36.01
N SER A 472 31.12 12.42 -36.67
CA SER A 472 31.17 11.11 -36.05
C SER A 472 32.47 10.89 -35.26
N ASP A 473 33.59 11.24 -35.83
CA ASP A 473 34.91 11.11 -35.21
C ASP A 473 35.01 11.98 -33.94
N ILE A 474 34.60 13.24 -34.02
CA ILE A 474 34.59 14.16 -32.86
C ILE A 474 33.61 13.68 -31.79
N SER A 475 32.44 13.19 -32.17
CA SER A 475 31.47 12.67 -31.19
C SER A 475 32.00 11.45 -30.42
N THR A 476 32.75 10.59 -31.13
CA THR A 476 33.43 9.43 -30.52
C THR A 476 34.51 9.87 -29.53
N VAL A 477 35.33 10.86 -29.91
CA VAL A 477 36.35 11.44 -29.02
C VAL A 477 35.71 12.11 -27.80
N LEU A 478 34.62 12.89 -27.98
CA LEU A 478 33.90 13.51 -26.87
C LEU A 478 33.31 12.49 -25.92
N THR A 479 32.75 11.39 -26.43
CA THR A 479 32.24 10.30 -25.61
C THR A 479 33.35 9.70 -24.75
N ARG A 480 34.53 9.46 -25.32
CA ARG A 480 35.70 8.94 -24.60
C ARG A 480 36.20 9.92 -23.53
N LEU A 481 36.36 11.20 -23.89
CA LEU A 481 36.84 12.24 -22.95
C LEU A 481 35.85 12.46 -21.79
N ASN A 482 34.55 12.42 -22.07
CA ASN A 482 33.53 12.52 -21.03
C ASN A 482 33.50 11.26 -20.11
N ALA A 483 33.79 10.08 -20.64
CA ALA A 483 33.95 8.87 -19.85
C ALA A 483 35.18 8.97 -18.92
N GLU A 484 36.32 9.41 -19.44
CA GLU A 484 37.55 9.63 -18.68
C GLU A 484 37.40 10.72 -17.62
N ARG A 485 36.67 11.81 -17.92
CA ARG A 485 36.28 12.84 -16.96
C ARG A 485 35.36 12.28 -15.86
N ALA A 486 34.40 11.42 -16.21
CA ALA A 486 33.51 10.76 -15.25
C ALA A 486 34.28 9.79 -14.35
N GLU A 487 35.26 9.05 -14.85
CA GLU A 487 36.15 8.21 -14.06
C GLU A 487 36.98 9.02 -13.06
N LEU A 488 37.54 10.16 -13.49
CA LEU A 488 38.26 11.08 -12.60
C LEU A 488 37.36 11.77 -11.57
N ALA A 489 36.10 12.09 -11.93
CA ALA A 489 35.12 12.68 -11.06
C ALA A 489 34.52 11.65 -10.07
N ASN A 490 34.50 10.36 -10.43
CA ASN A 490 34.09 9.25 -9.58
C ASN A 490 35.11 8.92 -8.47
N GLY A 491 36.09 9.80 -8.25
CA GLY A 491 36.94 9.75 -7.07
C GLY A 491 36.07 9.71 -5.81
N VAL A 492 36.51 8.95 -4.81
CA VAL A 492 35.86 8.90 -3.51
C VAL A 492 35.80 10.32 -2.92
N ASP A 493 34.60 10.81 -2.65
CA ASP A 493 34.40 12.09 -1.96
C ASP A 493 34.34 11.87 -0.45
N ASN A 494 34.74 12.88 0.32
CA ASN A 494 34.65 12.88 1.78
C ASN A 494 33.19 12.80 2.28
N GLU A 495 32.23 13.17 1.44
CA GLU A 495 30.80 13.01 1.69
C GLU A 495 30.28 11.59 1.39
N HIS A 496 31.20 10.63 1.07
CA HIS A 496 30.78 9.25 0.82
C HIS A 496 30.01 8.68 2.01
N PRO A 497 28.79 8.13 1.84
CA PRO A 497 27.91 7.71 2.91
C PRO A 497 28.56 6.77 3.93
N ALA A 498 29.47 5.90 3.46
CA ALA A 498 30.21 4.99 4.34
C ALA A 498 31.14 5.72 5.30
N LEU A 499 31.88 6.75 4.84
CA LEU A 499 32.77 7.54 5.70
C LEU A 499 31.95 8.39 6.67
N VAL A 500 30.92 9.08 6.19
CA VAL A 500 30.05 9.93 7.02
C VAL A 500 29.39 9.13 8.13
N ALA A 501 28.91 7.91 7.85
CA ALA A 501 28.25 7.06 8.83
C ALA A 501 29.18 6.68 10.00
N PHE A 502 30.46 6.40 9.75
CA PHE A 502 31.44 6.08 10.78
C PHE A 502 31.98 7.34 11.48
N MET A 503 32.24 8.42 10.75
CA MET A 503 32.77 9.66 11.29
C MET A 503 31.83 10.33 12.29
N LYS A 504 30.52 10.12 12.18
CA LYS A 504 29.51 10.57 13.14
C LYS A 504 29.79 10.10 14.58
N TYR A 505 30.54 9.00 14.72
CA TYR A 505 30.80 8.33 16.00
C TYR A 505 32.27 8.34 16.41
N GLN A 506 33.03 9.41 16.16
CA GLN A 506 34.48 9.50 16.43
C GLN A 506 34.88 9.30 17.90
N ASN A 507 34.00 9.63 18.86
CA ASN A 507 34.29 9.59 20.29
C ASN A 507 33.32 8.65 21.04
N ILE A 508 33.23 7.40 20.60
CA ILE A 508 32.35 6.43 21.26
C ILE A 508 33.02 5.89 22.53
N GLU A 509 32.40 6.13 23.69
CA GLU A 509 32.81 5.55 24.98
C GLU A 509 31.98 4.30 25.34
N ALA A 510 30.71 4.24 24.89
CA ALA A 510 29.79 3.15 25.18
C ALA A 510 28.93 2.82 23.97
N LEU A 511 28.59 1.53 23.83
CA LEU A 511 27.66 1.07 22.79
C LEU A 511 26.23 1.41 23.17
N ASN A 512 25.51 1.94 22.22
CA ASN A 512 24.07 2.02 22.26
C ASN A 512 23.45 1.27 21.07
N ARG A 513 22.14 1.07 21.10
CA ARG A 513 21.47 0.33 20.03
C ARG A 513 21.47 1.08 18.68
N GLU A 514 21.46 2.40 18.71
CA GLU A 514 21.50 3.26 17.53
C GLU A 514 22.79 3.04 16.73
N ILE A 515 23.95 3.03 17.40
CA ILE A 515 25.25 2.72 16.79
C ILE A 515 25.26 1.35 16.12
N LEU A 516 24.75 0.33 16.82
CA LEU A 516 24.67 -1.01 16.26
C LEU A 516 23.74 -1.09 15.04
N VAL A 517 22.61 -0.40 15.08
CA VAL A 517 21.67 -0.32 13.98
C VAL A 517 22.27 0.37 12.77
N GLU A 518 23.05 1.42 12.98
CA GLU A 518 23.65 2.20 11.90
C GLU A 518 24.84 1.49 11.27
N LEU A 519 25.75 0.96 12.07
CA LEU A 519 27.05 0.47 11.61
C LEU A 519 27.13 -1.05 11.42
N VAL A 520 26.37 -1.86 12.19
CA VAL A 520 26.54 -3.30 12.24
C VAL A 520 25.43 -4.02 11.51
N ASP A 521 25.80 -4.94 10.60
CA ASP A 521 24.85 -5.84 9.94
C ASP A 521 24.54 -7.04 10.85
N TYR A 522 25.53 -7.85 11.18
CA TYR A 522 25.42 -8.96 12.13
C TYR A 522 26.75 -9.26 12.83
N ILE A 523 26.66 -9.99 13.93
CA ILE A 523 27.80 -10.45 14.71
C ILE A 523 27.75 -11.98 14.77
N LYS A 524 28.78 -12.65 14.26
CA LYS A 524 28.95 -14.10 14.41
C LYS A 524 29.66 -14.41 15.71
N VAL A 525 29.18 -15.39 16.44
CA VAL A 525 29.82 -15.93 17.65
C VAL A 525 30.27 -17.33 17.38
N TYR A 526 31.55 -17.61 17.63
CA TYR A 526 32.22 -18.90 17.46
C TYR A 526 32.23 -19.70 18.76
N GLU A 527 32.58 -20.98 18.68
CA GLU A 527 32.60 -21.92 19.81
C GLU A 527 33.47 -21.43 20.98
N ASN A 528 34.63 -20.87 20.67
CA ASN A 528 35.59 -20.38 21.68
C ASN A 528 35.21 -19.00 22.27
N GLY A 529 34.02 -18.49 22.00
CA GLY A 529 33.62 -17.14 22.41
C GLY A 529 34.31 -16.02 21.65
N ASN A 530 34.97 -16.32 20.54
CA ASN A 530 35.43 -15.32 19.58
C ASN A 530 34.24 -14.75 18.81
N ILE A 531 34.39 -13.53 18.31
CA ILE A 531 33.35 -12.88 17.51
C ILE A 531 33.93 -12.37 16.19
N SER A 532 33.06 -12.29 15.18
CA SER A 532 33.33 -11.54 13.96
C SER A 532 32.18 -10.58 13.73
N VAL A 533 32.50 -9.30 13.60
CA VAL A 533 31.52 -8.23 13.35
C VAL A 533 31.50 -7.96 11.85
N LYS A 534 30.34 -8.10 11.20
CA LYS A 534 30.14 -7.62 9.83
C LYS A 534 29.52 -6.21 9.89
N PHE A 535 30.22 -5.25 9.36
CA PHE A 535 29.73 -3.89 9.22
C PHE A 535 28.91 -3.73 7.94
N LYS A 536 27.95 -2.81 7.92
CA LYS A 536 27.06 -2.55 6.78
C LYS A 536 27.80 -2.01 5.56
N PHE A 537 28.79 -1.18 5.77
CA PHE A 537 29.57 -0.50 4.73
C PHE A 537 30.95 -1.14 4.50
N ALA A 538 31.12 -2.42 4.83
CA ALA A 538 32.41 -3.08 4.73
C ALA A 538 32.94 -3.13 3.30
N ASP A 539 32.06 -3.40 2.32
CA ASP A 539 32.43 -3.50 0.90
C ASP A 539 32.80 -2.12 0.32
N GLU A 540 32.09 -1.06 0.74
CA GLU A 540 32.36 0.32 0.36
C GLU A 540 33.68 0.81 0.94
N LEU A 541 33.95 0.53 2.23
CA LEU A 541 35.24 0.87 2.85
C LEU A 541 36.41 0.12 2.20
N HIS A 542 36.19 -1.12 1.76
CA HIS A 542 37.20 -1.85 1.00
C HIS A 542 37.53 -1.18 -0.33
N LYS A 543 36.53 -0.74 -1.09
CA LYS A 543 36.72 0.02 -2.32
C LYS A 543 37.44 1.35 -2.07
N ILE A 544 37.16 2.02 -0.95
CA ILE A 544 37.87 3.24 -0.57
C ILE A 544 39.34 2.92 -0.25
N ALA A 545 39.63 1.81 0.41
CA ALA A 545 40.98 1.37 0.68
C ALA A 545 41.76 1.05 -0.62
N GLU A 546 41.14 0.32 -1.56
CA GLU A 546 41.70 0.05 -2.89
C GLU A 546 41.98 1.36 -3.66
N TYR A 547 41.05 2.31 -3.62
CA TYR A 547 41.24 3.64 -4.23
C TYR A 547 42.42 4.39 -3.63
N ILE A 548 42.62 4.34 -2.32
CA ILE A 548 43.75 4.95 -1.61
C ILE A 548 45.06 4.28 -2.04
N GLU A 549 45.10 2.93 -2.10
CA GLU A 549 46.28 2.15 -2.45
C GLU A 549 46.74 2.47 -3.91
N ILE A 550 45.80 2.49 -4.84
CA ILE A 550 46.11 2.83 -6.26
C ILE A 550 46.70 4.23 -6.37
N ASN A 551 46.12 5.23 -5.72
CA ASN A 551 46.55 6.62 -5.85
C ASN A 551 47.83 6.96 -5.04
N THR A 552 48.15 6.18 -3.99
CA THR A 552 49.39 6.36 -3.22
C THR A 552 50.59 5.64 -3.88
N THR A 553 50.37 4.54 -4.62
CA THR A 553 51.42 3.84 -5.36
C THR A 553 51.84 4.60 -6.63
N GLU A 554 50.95 5.36 -7.29
CA GLU A 554 51.29 6.21 -8.44
C GLU A 554 52.17 7.40 -8.04
N ASP A 555 51.98 8.00 -6.85
CA ASP A 555 52.80 9.11 -6.37
C ASP A 555 54.26 8.70 -6.07
N THR A 556 54.49 7.43 -5.67
CA THR A 556 55.84 6.88 -5.48
C THR A 556 56.56 6.54 -6.80
N ALA A 557 55.84 6.25 -7.88
CA ALA A 557 56.40 5.94 -9.19
C ALA A 557 56.80 7.20 -9.99
N VAL A 558 56.27 8.37 -9.66
CA VAL A 558 56.57 9.66 -10.35
C VAL A 558 57.68 10.45 -9.63
N ALA A 559 58.03 10.09 -8.39
CA ALA A 559 59.09 10.74 -7.60
C ALA A 559 60.46 10.02 -7.64
N GLY A 560 60.62 8.94 -8.39
CA GLY A 560 61.87 8.21 -8.70
C GLY A 560 62.19 8.33 -10.19
#